data_108a49f2fb975ad444dae583648b1a04
#
_entry.id   108a49f2fb975ad444dae583648b1a04
#
_cell.length_a   1.000
_cell.length_b   1.000
_cell.length_c   1.000
_cell.angle_alpha   90.00
_cell.angle_beta   90.00
_cell.angle_gamma   90.00
#
_symmetry.space_group_name_H-M   'P 1'
#
loop_
_entity.id
_entity.type
_entity.pdbx_description
1 polymer ?
#
loop_
_entity_poly.entity_id
_entity_poly.type
_entity_poly.pdbx_seq_one_letter_code
_entity_poly.pdbx_strand_id
1 'polypeptide(L)'
;MRKTGGEPCAEIVERAPWFHNLHLPDGTQTAPEHPLGDFPAFKWAAIAPHIPDELHGWRVLDVGCNAGFYSIELARRGARVTAVDIDPHYLDQARWAARQCSVHDAITFRQQPVYALAHEPASYDLVWFMGVFYHLRYPTLALDILRRKTRKLMMFQSLTMPGDDVLTPPGNLPIDARERMLESGWPRMAFIEQRLADDPTNWWAPNHACVEAMLRASGFRVRARPDHECYLCEPHGVTPVPYDEELRAAVNLSPD
;
A
#
# COMPACT_ATOMS: atom_id res chain seq x y z
N MET A 1 -10.77 11.90 35.20
CA MET A 1 -11.92 10.99 35.04
C MET A 1 -11.45 9.81 34.20
N ARG A 2 -11.36 8.61 34.79
CA ARG A 2 -11.03 7.38 34.03
C ARG A 2 -12.27 7.05 33.17
N LYS A 3 -12.09 7.02 31.85
CA LYS A 3 -13.10 6.43 30.97
C LYS A 3 -13.14 4.92 31.27
N THR A 4 -14.24 4.47 31.77
CA THR A 4 -14.56 3.04 31.92
C THR A 4 -14.59 2.45 30.52
N GLY A 5 -13.62 1.59 30.21
CA GLY A 5 -13.69 0.76 29.01
C GLY A 5 -14.94 -0.12 29.14
N GLY A 6 -15.94 0.12 28.29
CA GLY A 6 -17.04 -0.80 28.10
C GLY A 6 -16.49 -2.13 27.58
N GLU A 7 -17.19 -3.23 27.89
CA GLU A 7 -16.88 -4.54 27.32
C GLU A 7 -16.88 -4.41 25.78
N PRO A 8 -15.90 -5.04 25.06
CA PRO A 8 -15.88 -4.98 23.62
C PRO A 8 -17.20 -5.50 23.05
N CYS A 9 -17.74 -4.81 22.06
CA CYS A 9 -18.95 -5.23 21.38
C CYS A 9 -18.79 -6.68 20.90
N ALA A 10 -19.82 -7.52 21.11
CA ALA A 10 -19.79 -8.94 20.74
C ALA A 10 -19.36 -9.14 19.27
N GLU A 11 -19.79 -8.26 18.37
CA GLU A 11 -19.44 -8.30 16.96
C GLU A 11 -17.94 -8.05 16.68
N ILE A 12 -17.25 -7.29 17.54
CA ILE A 12 -15.79 -7.09 17.47
C ILE A 12 -15.08 -8.38 17.88
N VAL A 13 -15.55 -9.02 18.94
CA VAL A 13 -14.97 -10.27 19.45
C VAL A 13 -15.15 -11.40 18.43
N GLU A 14 -16.32 -11.51 17.82
CA GLU A 14 -16.61 -12.51 16.77
C GLU A 14 -15.72 -12.38 15.54
N ARG A 15 -15.24 -11.17 15.24
CA ARG A 15 -14.37 -10.85 14.10
C ARG A 15 -12.88 -10.77 14.46
N ALA A 16 -12.50 -11.14 15.67
CA ALA A 16 -11.08 -11.19 16.04
C ALA A 16 -10.33 -12.31 15.27
N PRO A 17 -9.01 -12.21 15.09
CA PRO A 17 -8.14 -11.11 15.51
C PRO A 17 -8.20 -9.88 14.60
N TRP A 18 -7.99 -8.70 15.16
CA TRP A 18 -7.91 -7.44 14.42
C TRP A 18 -6.46 -6.99 14.29
N PHE A 19 -6.05 -6.67 13.05
CA PHE A 19 -4.75 -6.04 12.79
C PHE A 19 -4.83 -4.51 12.78
N HIS A 20 -5.94 -3.92 12.31
CA HIS A 20 -6.17 -2.48 12.40
C HIS A 20 -6.93 -2.14 13.67
N ASN A 21 -6.45 -1.14 14.42
CA ASN A 21 -7.24 -0.51 15.48
C ASN A 21 -8.14 0.56 14.86
N LEU A 22 -9.42 0.24 14.71
CA LEU A 22 -10.44 1.17 14.20
C LEU A 22 -11.13 1.86 15.38
N HIS A 23 -11.33 3.17 15.25
CA HIS A 23 -12.11 3.96 16.20
C HIS A 23 -13.53 4.12 15.67
N LEU A 24 -14.47 3.46 16.31
CA LEU A 24 -15.88 3.50 15.92
C LEU A 24 -16.56 4.77 16.44
N PRO A 25 -17.69 5.20 15.82
CA PRO A 25 -18.40 6.44 16.22
C PRO A 25 -18.86 6.47 17.67
N ASP A 26 -19.12 5.33 18.29
CA ASP A 26 -19.49 5.19 19.70
C ASP A 26 -18.30 5.27 20.67
N GLY A 27 -17.08 5.41 20.15
CA GLY A 27 -15.82 5.46 20.90
C GLY A 27 -15.21 4.09 21.19
N THR A 28 -15.81 3.00 20.72
CA THR A 28 -15.24 1.65 20.84
C THR A 28 -14.06 1.50 19.87
N GLN A 29 -13.07 0.69 20.27
CA GLN A 29 -11.91 0.38 19.45
C GLN A 29 -11.84 -1.12 19.16
N THR A 30 -11.34 -1.49 17.97
CA THR A 30 -11.25 -2.90 17.55
C THR A 30 -10.02 -3.61 18.08
N ALA A 31 -8.89 -2.90 18.26
CA ALA A 31 -7.61 -3.43 18.74
C ALA A 31 -6.88 -2.42 19.64
N PRO A 32 -7.44 -2.02 20.81
CA PRO A 32 -6.84 -0.98 21.67
C PRO A 32 -5.47 -1.37 22.24
N GLU A 33 -5.18 -2.66 22.35
CA GLU A 33 -3.92 -3.23 22.86
C GLU A 33 -2.98 -3.66 21.71
N HIS A 34 -3.10 -3.02 20.53
CA HIS A 34 -2.27 -3.37 19.39
C HIS A 34 -0.77 -3.14 19.70
N PRO A 35 0.15 -4.10 19.37
CA PRO A 35 1.59 -3.99 19.72
C PRO A 35 2.28 -2.75 19.16
N LEU A 36 1.80 -2.21 18.03
CA LEU A 36 2.30 -0.99 17.41
C LEU A 36 1.60 0.29 17.91
N GLY A 37 0.82 0.21 18.99
CA GLY A 37 0.02 1.31 19.48
C GLY A 37 -1.25 1.54 18.66
N ASP A 38 -1.66 2.79 18.46
CA ASP A 38 -2.87 3.13 17.72
C ASP A 38 -2.65 3.00 16.19
N PHE A 39 -2.41 1.76 15.74
CA PHE A 39 -2.14 1.45 14.34
C PHE A 39 -3.45 1.15 13.59
N PRO A 40 -3.66 1.75 12.41
CA PRO A 40 -2.76 2.62 11.64
C PRO A 40 -3.04 4.13 11.77
N ALA A 41 -3.79 4.58 12.79
CA ALA A 41 -4.19 5.97 12.94
C ALA A 41 -2.99 6.94 13.03
N PHE A 42 -1.91 6.56 13.72
CA PHE A 42 -0.71 7.40 13.77
C PHE A 42 -0.03 7.57 12.39
N LYS A 43 -0.05 6.53 11.55
CA LYS A 43 0.46 6.64 10.16
C LYS A 43 -0.44 7.55 9.33
N TRP A 44 -1.76 7.41 9.48
CA TRP A 44 -2.71 8.29 8.81
C TRP A 44 -2.47 9.75 9.17
N ALA A 45 -2.25 10.06 10.44
CA ALA A 45 -1.98 11.43 10.89
C ALA A 45 -0.74 12.05 10.20
N ALA A 46 0.31 11.26 9.95
CA ALA A 46 1.49 11.70 9.22
C ALA A 46 1.24 11.87 7.71
N ILE A 47 0.46 10.99 7.11
CA ILE A 47 0.28 10.90 5.64
C ILE A 47 -0.85 11.80 5.14
N ALA A 48 -1.93 11.91 5.90
CA ALA A 48 -3.16 12.61 5.51
C ALA A 48 -2.96 14.07 5.06
N PRO A 49 -2.01 14.86 5.62
CA PRO A 49 -1.74 16.22 5.15
C PRO A 49 -1.12 16.30 3.74
N HIS A 50 -0.64 15.20 3.19
CA HIS A 50 0.02 15.15 1.88
C HIS A 50 -0.92 14.82 0.71
N ILE A 51 -2.18 14.51 0.99
CA ILE A 51 -3.24 14.30 -0.01
C ILE A 51 -4.35 15.34 0.21
N PRO A 52 -5.18 15.63 -0.80
CA PRO A 52 -6.28 16.61 -0.64
C PRO A 52 -7.21 16.24 0.51
N ASP A 53 -7.64 17.22 1.28
CA ASP A 53 -8.60 17.04 2.37
C ASP A 53 -9.96 16.61 1.86
N GLU A 54 -10.36 17.10 0.68
CA GLU A 54 -11.60 16.73 -0.01
C GLU A 54 -11.29 15.91 -1.26
N LEU A 55 -11.89 14.73 -1.35
CA LEU A 55 -11.73 13.79 -2.47
C LEU A 55 -13.04 13.56 -3.23
N HIS A 56 -13.96 14.55 -3.20
CA HIS A 56 -15.22 14.48 -3.92
C HIS A 56 -15.00 14.23 -5.42
N GLY A 57 -15.66 13.20 -5.95
CA GLY A 57 -15.50 12.78 -7.33
C GLY A 57 -14.24 11.98 -7.65
N TRP A 58 -13.32 11.80 -6.70
CA TRP A 58 -12.15 10.96 -6.89
C TRP A 58 -12.52 9.48 -6.77
N ARG A 59 -11.95 8.71 -7.68
CA ARG A 59 -11.95 7.25 -7.59
C ARG A 59 -10.66 6.82 -6.93
N VAL A 60 -10.77 6.06 -5.86
CA VAL A 60 -9.62 5.56 -5.10
C VAL A 60 -9.58 4.04 -5.16
N LEU A 61 -8.39 3.48 -5.33
CA LEU A 61 -8.11 2.05 -5.19
C LEU A 61 -7.28 1.85 -3.91
N ASP A 62 -7.79 1.04 -2.99
CA ASP A 62 -7.07 0.62 -1.78
C ASP A 62 -6.68 -0.85 -1.93
N VAL A 63 -5.38 -1.13 -2.05
CA VAL A 63 -4.83 -2.47 -2.31
C VAL A 63 -4.26 -3.07 -1.03
N GLY A 64 -4.80 -4.22 -0.61
CA GLY A 64 -4.52 -4.82 0.68
C GLY A 64 -5.20 -4.03 1.80
N CYS A 65 -6.51 -3.81 1.65
CA CYS A 65 -7.25 -2.90 2.53
C CYS A 65 -7.37 -3.39 3.97
N ASN A 66 -7.07 -4.65 4.26
CA ASN A 66 -7.19 -5.25 5.59
C ASN A 66 -8.59 -4.96 6.18
N ALA A 67 -8.71 -4.59 7.46
CA ALA A 67 -9.96 -4.21 8.11
C ALA A 67 -10.55 -2.85 7.64
N GLY A 68 -10.01 -2.23 6.59
CA GLY A 68 -10.59 -1.09 5.88
C GLY A 68 -10.31 0.28 6.48
N PHE A 69 -9.34 0.44 7.37
CA PHE A 69 -9.04 1.72 7.99
C PHE A 69 -8.85 2.84 6.96
N TYR A 70 -7.93 2.68 6.01
CA TYR A 70 -7.66 3.71 5.00
C TYR A 70 -8.82 3.90 4.05
N SER A 71 -9.51 2.83 3.66
CA SER A 71 -10.73 2.90 2.85
C SER A 71 -11.80 3.77 3.51
N ILE A 72 -12.01 3.63 4.82
CA ILE A 72 -12.97 4.41 5.61
C ILE A 72 -12.54 5.89 5.67
N GLU A 73 -11.27 6.17 5.97
CA GLU A 73 -10.77 7.56 6.05
C GLU A 73 -10.83 8.28 4.69
N LEU A 74 -10.52 7.59 3.60
CA LEU A 74 -10.63 8.13 2.24
C LEU A 74 -12.09 8.37 1.84
N ALA A 75 -13.00 7.46 2.21
CA ALA A 75 -14.43 7.64 1.99
C ALA A 75 -15.01 8.81 2.82
N ARG A 76 -14.56 9.02 4.06
CA ARG A 76 -14.91 10.18 4.88
C ARG A 76 -14.52 11.52 4.23
N ARG A 77 -13.44 11.52 3.40
CA ARG A 77 -13.05 12.68 2.56
C ARG A 77 -13.86 12.81 1.26
N GLY A 78 -14.88 11.99 1.05
CA GLY A 78 -15.78 12.05 -0.11
C GLY A 78 -15.34 11.22 -1.31
N ALA A 79 -14.31 10.35 -1.19
CA ALA A 79 -13.89 9.48 -2.28
C ALA A 79 -14.87 8.34 -2.53
N ARG A 80 -14.90 7.83 -3.78
CA ARG A 80 -15.44 6.52 -4.12
C ARG A 80 -14.31 5.51 -4.12
N VAL A 81 -14.34 4.58 -3.15
CA VAL A 81 -13.24 3.64 -2.90
C VAL A 81 -13.57 2.26 -3.47
N THR A 82 -12.63 1.69 -4.21
CA THR A 82 -12.56 0.25 -4.50
C THR A 82 -11.48 -0.33 -3.60
N ALA A 83 -11.87 -1.16 -2.65
CA ALA A 83 -10.98 -1.79 -1.68
C ALA A 83 -10.81 -3.26 -2.04
N VAL A 84 -9.55 -3.71 -2.19
CA VAL A 84 -9.24 -5.09 -2.54
C VAL A 84 -8.34 -5.73 -1.49
N ASP A 85 -8.63 -6.98 -1.17
CA ASP A 85 -7.80 -7.83 -0.31
C ASP A 85 -7.92 -9.29 -0.77
N ILE A 86 -6.95 -10.12 -0.43
CA ILE A 86 -7.01 -11.56 -0.69
C ILE A 86 -7.70 -12.32 0.44
N ASP A 87 -7.70 -11.76 1.65
CA ASP A 87 -8.22 -12.39 2.84
C ASP A 87 -9.71 -12.06 3.07
N PRO A 88 -10.60 -13.05 2.99
CA PRO A 88 -12.03 -12.84 3.24
C PRO A 88 -12.32 -12.42 4.69
N HIS A 89 -11.47 -12.80 5.66
CA HIS A 89 -11.62 -12.38 7.05
C HIS A 89 -11.48 -10.87 7.20
N TYR A 90 -10.42 -10.30 6.64
CA TYR A 90 -10.22 -8.85 6.65
C TYR A 90 -11.34 -8.12 5.89
N LEU A 91 -11.81 -8.68 4.79
CA LEU A 91 -12.92 -8.08 4.04
C LEU A 91 -14.25 -8.12 4.81
N ASP A 92 -14.50 -9.13 5.64
CA ASP A 92 -15.67 -9.15 6.53
C ASP A 92 -15.56 -8.04 7.60
N GLN A 93 -14.40 -7.92 8.23
CA GLN A 93 -14.09 -6.83 9.16
C GLN A 93 -14.32 -5.47 8.51
N ALA A 94 -13.75 -5.25 7.31
CA ALA A 94 -13.84 -3.98 6.60
C ALA A 94 -15.28 -3.62 6.22
N ARG A 95 -16.08 -4.58 5.74
CA ARG A 95 -17.50 -4.36 5.42
C ARG A 95 -18.30 -4.01 6.66
N TRP A 96 -18.06 -4.72 7.76
CA TRP A 96 -18.70 -4.42 9.03
C TRP A 96 -18.33 -3.03 9.54
N ALA A 97 -17.05 -2.70 9.58
CA ALA A 97 -16.55 -1.41 10.04
C ALA A 97 -17.07 -0.23 9.19
N ALA A 98 -17.13 -0.40 7.86
CA ALA A 98 -17.69 0.63 6.96
C ALA A 98 -19.18 0.92 7.24
N ARG A 99 -19.95 -0.11 7.62
CA ARG A 99 -21.35 0.08 8.06
C ARG A 99 -21.42 0.84 9.38
N GLN A 100 -20.60 0.47 10.38
CA GLN A 100 -20.54 1.18 11.66
C GLN A 100 -20.17 2.66 11.47
N CYS A 101 -19.26 2.94 10.53
CA CYS A 101 -18.83 4.30 10.20
C CYS A 101 -19.76 5.04 9.20
N SER A 102 -20.86 4.43 8.75
CA SER A 102 -21.83 5.01 7.80
C SER A 102 -21.21 5.47 6.46
N VAL A 103 -20.16 4.77 5.99
CA VAL A 103 -19.49 5.05 4.69
C VAL A 103 -19.57 3.88 3.71
N HIS A 104 -20.32 2.83 4.03
CA HIS A 104 -20.39 1.60 3.25
C HIS A 104 -20.85 1.80 1.79
N ASP A 105 -21.72 2.79 1.52
CA ASP A 105 -22.19 3.12 0.17
C ASP A 105 -21.10 3.74 -0.72
N ALA A 106 -20.04 4.28 -0.11
CA ALA A 106 -18.90 4.88 -0.82
C ALA A 106 -17.79 3.87 -1.11
N ILE A 107 -17.87 2.63 -0.57
CA ILE A 107 -16.79 1.64 -0.65
C ILE A 107 -17.28 0.34 -1.29
N THR A 108 -16.59 -0.11 -2.34
CA THR A 108 -16.80 -1.42 -2.96
C THR A 108 -15.68 -2.35 -2.56
N PHE A 109 -15.98 -3.41 -1.80
CA PHE A 109 -15.02 -4.42 -1.34
C PHE A 109 -14.99 -5.63 -2.28
N ARG A 110 -13.79 -6.04 -2.72
CA ARG A 110 -13.58 -7.17 -3.62
C ARG A 110 -12.48 -8.08 -3.10
N GLN A 111 -12.72 -9.39 -3.14
CA GLN A 111 -11.70 -10.39 -2.83
C GLN A 111 -10.92 -10.70 -4.10
N GLN A 112 -9.70 -10.16 -4.21
CA GLN A 112 -8.83 -10.44 -5.35
C GLN A 112 -7.38 -10.08 -5.06
N PRO A 113 -6.41 -10.78 -5.66
CA PRO A 113 -5.01 -10.41 -5.61
C PRO A 113 -4.74 -9.17 -6.46
N VAL A 114 -3.67 -8.42 -6.13
CA VAL A 114 -3.26 -7.21 -6.88
C VAL A 114 -3.03 -7.49 -8.36
N TYR A 115 -2.54 -8.68 -8.71
CA TYR A 115 -2.24 -9.04 -10.10
C TYR A 115 -3.50 -9.14 -10.98
N ALA A 116 -4.65 -9.50 -10.40
CA ALA A 116 -5.92 -9.54 -11.13
C ALA A 116 -6.39 -8.17 -11.64
N LEU A 117 -5.90 -7.09 -11.03
CA LEU A 117 -6.15 -5.73 -11.49
C LEU A 117 -5.65 -5.47 -12.91
N ALA A 118 -4.66 -6.24 -13.41
CA ALA A 118 -4.17 -6.12 -14.78
C ALA A 118 -5.28 -6.24 -15.82
N HIS A 119 -6.27 -7.11 -15.57
CA HIS A 119 -7.38 -7.40 -16.47
C HIS A 119 -8.55 -6.41 -16.38
N GLU A 120 -8.48 -5.45 -15.46
CA GLU A 120 -9.55 -4.47 -15.30
C GLU A 120 -9.25 -3.20 -16.10
N PRO A 121 -10.20 -2.64 -16.87
CA PRO A 121 -9.99 -1.38 -17.60
C PRO A 121 -9.99 -0.15 -16.68
N ALA A 122 -10.42 -0.32 -15.43
CA ALA A 122 -10.57 0.78 -14.49
C ALA A 122 -9.23 1.44 -14.14
N SER A 123 -9.26 2.77 -14.00
CA SER A 123 -8.16 3.58 -13.46
C SER A 123 -8.68 4.49 -12.36
N TYR A 124 -7.76 4.96 -11.49
CA TYR A 124 -8.09 5.64 -10.24
C TYR A 124 -7.29 6.94 -10.12
N ASP A 125 -7.90 7.95 -9.49
CA ASP A 125 -7.22 9.22 -9.23
C ASP A 125 -6.15 9.07 -8.14
N LEU A 126 -6.40 8.21 -7.14
CA LEU A 126 -5.45 7.84 -6.10
C LEU A 126 -5.41 6.32 -5.97
N VAL A 127 -4.21 5.76 -5.94
CA VAL A 127 -3.94 4.38 -5.55
C VAL A 127 -3.30 4.40 -4.17
N TRP A 128 -3.90 3.65 -3.24
CA TRP A 128 -3.38 3.43 -1.90
C TRP A 128 -2.77 2.04 -1.85
N PHE A 129 -1.44 1.95 -1.72
CA PHE A 129 -0.70 0.70 -1.79
C PHE A 129 0.30 0.65 -0.65
N MET A 130 -0.20 0.30 0.52
CA MET A 130 0.55 0.32 1.76
C MET A 130 0.48 -1.04 2.47
N GLY A 131 1.61 -1.49 3.02
CA GLY A 131 1.66 -2.74 3.78
C GLY A 131 1.54 -4.02 2.93
N VAL A 132 1.79 -3.95 1.62
CA VAL A 132 1.56 -5.07 0.70
C VAL A 132 2.78 -5.48 -0.10
N PHE A 133 3.56 -4.52 -0.59
CA PHE A 133 4.64 -4.73 -1.55
C PHE A 133 5.62 -5.85 -1.13
N TYR A 134 6.06 -5.82 0.11
CA TYR A 134 7.06 -6.77 0.64
C TYR A 134 6.51 -8.17 0.90
N HIS A 135 5.18 -8.34 0.90
CA HIS A 135 4.50 -9.65 0.96
C HIS A 135 4.33 -10.29 -0.42
N LEU A 136 4.55 -9.54 -1.50
CA LEU A 136 4.31 -10.03 -2.84
C LEU A 136 5.49 -10.85 -3.35
N ARG A 137 5.20 -11.95 -4.02
CA ARG A 137 6.25 -12.77 -4.66
C ARG A 137 6.86 -12.06 -5.86
N TYR A 138 6.07 -11.26 -6.58
CA TYR A 138 6.45 -10.50 -7.77
C TYR A 138 6.16 -8.99 -7.56
N PRO A 139 6.92 -8.33 -6.67
CA PRO A 139 6.57 -6.97 -6.22
C PRO A 139 6.69 -5.93 -7.34
N THR A 140 7.66 -6.02 -8.24
CA THR A 140 7.80 -5.09 -9.38
C THR A 140 6.64 -5.23 -10.36
N LEU A 141 6.15 -6.44 -10.61
CA LEU A 141 4.96 -6.66 -11.44
C LEU A 141 3.74 -5.91 -10.90
N ALA A 142 3.58 -5.87 -9.57
CA ALA A 142 2.50 -5.09 -8.96
C ALA A 142 2.66 -3.60 -9.21
N LEU A 143 3.89 -3.05 -9.13
CA LEU A 143 4.14 -1.64 -9.44
C LEU A 143 3.79 -1.29 -10.89
N ASP A 144 4.16 -2.15 -11.85
CA ASP A 144 3.86 -1.95 -13.26
C ASP A 144 2.36 -1.98 -13.56
N ILE A 145 1.63 -2.91 -12.93
CA ILE A 145 0.16 -2.96 -12.99
C ILE A 145 -0.43 -1.68 -12.38
N LEU A 146 -0.01 -1.30 -11.18
CA LEU A 146 -0.55 -0.15 -10.47
C LEU A 146 -0.20 1.17 -11.16
N ARG A 147 0.93 1.25 -11.88
CA ARG A 147 1.24 2.41 -12.72
C ARG A 147 0.16 2.66 -13.76
N ARG A 148 -0.34 1.62 -14.42
CA ARG A 148 -1.43 1.71 -15.41
C ARG A 148 -2.78 2.07 -14.77
N LYS A 149 -2.94 1.79 -13.47
CA LYS A 149 -4.16 2.11 -12.72
C LYS A 149 -4.14 3.52 -12.13
N THR A 150 -2.96 4.15 -11.99
CA THR A 150 -2.78 5.45 -11.32
C THR A 150 -2.90 6.59 -12.30
N ARG A 151 -3.85 7.49 -12.08
CA ARG A 151 -4.06 8.70 -12.89
C ARG A 151 -3.33 9.93 -12.35
N LYS A 152 -3.36 10.15 -11.02
CA LYS A 152 -2.80 11.36 -10.39
C LYS A 152 -1.79 11.03 -9.30
N LEU A 153 -2.16 10.24 -8.30
CA LEU A 153 -1.32 9.98 -7.14
C LEU A 153 -1.30 8.49 -6.77
N MET A 154 -0.19 8.05 -6.20
CA MET A 154 -0.08 6.80 -5.46
C MET A 154 0.56 7.07 -4.10
N MET A 155 -0.07 6.63 -3.02
CA MET A 155 0.56 6.49 -1.72
C MET A 155 1.12 5.08 -1.63
N PHE A 156 2.44 4.98 -1.52
CA PHE A 156 3.17 3.72 -1.45
C PHE A 156 3.85 3.58 -0.09
N GLN A 157 3.82 2.37 0.47
CA GLN A 157 4.61 2.03 1.66
C GLN A 157 5.14 0.61 1.54
N SER A 158 6.40 0.43 1.94
CA SER A 158 7.04 -0.88 2.04
C SER A 158 7.91 -0.95 3.28
N LEU A 159 7.99 -2.14 3.90
CA LEU A 159 9.09 -2.49 4.80
C LEU A 159 10.41 -2.15 4.13
N THR A 160 11.35 -1.51 4.85
CA THR A 160 12.66 -1.15 4.33
C THR A 160 13.82 -1.73 5.16
N MET A 161 14.98 -1.87 4.52
CA MET A 161 16.24 -2.10 5.24
C MET A 161 16.57 -0.88 6.09
N PRO A 162 17.26 -1.08 7.23
CA PRO A 162 17.76 0.04 8.04
C PRO A 162 18.70 0.97 7.25
N GLY A 163 18.68 2.25 7.61
CA GLY A 163 19.56 3.31 7.07
C GLY A 163 18.83 4.22 6.07
N ASP A 164 19.26 5.49 6.03
CA ASP A 164 18.63 6.56 5.26
C ASP A 164 19.44 6.98 4.03
N ASP A 165 20.62 6.38 3.81
CA ASP A 165 21.48 6.72 2.70
C ASP A 165 20.81 6.40 1.35
N VAL A 166 20.77 7.39 0.47
CA VAL A 166 20.26 7.26 -0.91
C VAL A 166 21.33 7.69 -1.88
N LEU A 167 21.85 6.72 -2.64
CA LEU A 167 22.76 6.97 -3.76
C LEU A 167 21.98 6.81 -5.07
N THR A 168 22.15 7.79 -5.96
CA THR A 168 21.66 7.68 -7.34
C THR A 168 22.73 7.02 -8.19
N PRO A 169 22.50 5.79 -8.71
CA PRO A 169 23.46 5.13 -9.58
C PRO A 169 23.77 5.94 -10.84
N PRO A 170 24.97 5.80 -11.44
CA PRO A 170 25.25 6.37 -12.74
C PRO A 170 24.33 5.79 -13.82
N GLY A 171 24.10 6.52 -14.90
CA GLY A 171 23.27 6.07 -16.03
C GLY A 171 23.80 4.81 -16.73
N ASN A 172 25.09 4.53 -16.59
CA ASN A 172 25.72 3.26 -16.97
C ASN A 172 26.80 2.90 -15.95
N LEU A 173 26.79 1.61 -15.53
CA LEU A 173 27.85 1.06 -14.68
C LEU A 173 28.61 0.01 -15.51
N PRO A 174 29.92 0.23 -15.81
CA PRO A 174 30.75 -0.78 -16.45
C PRO A 174 30.83 -2.06 -15.62
N ILE A 175 30.95 -3.21 -16.29
CA ILE A 175 30.95 -4.52 -15.62
C ILE A 175 32.12 -4.69 -14.65
N ASP A 176 33.27 -4.09 -14.95
CA ASP A 176 34.46 -4.08 -14.12
C ASP A 176 34.37 -3.13 -12.91
N ALA A 177 33.37 -2.23 -12.89
CA ALA A 177 33.10 -1.32 -11.79
C ALA A 177 31.96 -1.82 -10.85
N ARG A 178 31.50 -3.07 -10.99
CA ARG A 178 30.34 -3.61 -10.24
C ARG A 178 30.49 -3.60 -8.72
N GLU A 179 31.74 -3.52 -8.19
CA GLU A 179 31.98 -3.39 -6.75
C GLU A 179 31.36 -2.14 -6.14
N ARG A 180 31.08 -1.11 -6.95
CA ARG A 180 30.35 0.08 -6.54
C ARG A 180 28.93 -0.23 -6.05
N MET A 181 28.36 -1.38 -6.40
CA MET A 181 27.08 -1.84 -5.84
C MET A 181 27.16 -2.12 -4.34
N LEU A 182 28.36 -2.15 -3.75
CA LEU A 182 28.59 -2.32 -2.31
C LEU A 182 28.64 -0.96 -1.58
N GLU A 183 28.68 0.17 -2.31
CA GLU A 183 28.66 1.51 -1.73
C GLU A 183 27.40 1.73 -0.87
N SER A 184 27.54 2.50 0.23
CA SER A 184 26.39 2.88 1.06
C SER A 184 25.35 3.60 0.23
N GLY A 185 24.06 3.32 0.48
CA GLY A 185 22.96 3.92 -0.25
C GLY A 185 22.77 3.41 -1.70
N TRP A 186 23.58 2.48 -2.18
CA TRP A 186 23.30 1.83 -3.48
C TRP A 186 21.94 1.12 -3.43
N PRO A 187 21.09 1.20 -4.50
CA PRO A 187 19.81 0.50 -4.54
C PRO A 187 19.96 -1.01 -4.32
N ARG A 188 19.46 -1.52 -3.21
CA ARG A 188 19.53 -2.94 -2.84
C ARG A 188 18.22 -3.40 -2.23
N MET A 189 17.88 -4.68 -2.43
CA MET A 189 16.72 -5.32 -1.83
C MET A 189 17.15 -6.65 -1.21
N ALA A 190 16.99 -6.78 0.12
CA ALA A 190 17.24 -8.04 0.81
C ALA A 190 16.09 -9.02 0.52
N PHE A 191 16.46 -10.27 0.24
CA PHE A 191 15.52 -11.38 0.21
C PHE A 191 15.47 -12.04 1.58
N ILE A 192 14.26 -12.23 2.12
CA ILE A 192 14.00 -12.85 3.41
C ILE A 192 13.52 -14.27 3.13
N GLU A 193 14.41 -15.24 3.34
CA GLU A 193 14.13 -16.64 2.98
C GLU A 193 13.07 -17.28 3.88
N GLN A 194 13.02 -16.91 5.16
CA GLN A 194 12.18 -17.60 6.14
C GLN A 194 11.12 -16.66 6.74
N ARG A 195 11.50 -15.85 7.72
CA ARG A 195 10.58 -14.98 8.47
C ARG A 195 11.26 -13.69 8.88
N LEU A 196 10.49 -12.62 8.90
CA LEU A 196 10.81 -11.36 9.57
C LEU A 196 9.60 -10.95 10.41
N ALA A 197 9.82 -10.63 11.69
CA ALA A 197 8.75 -10.29 12.64
C ALA A 197 7.67 -11.40 12.72
N ASP A 198 8.10 -12.67 12.77
CA ASP A 198 7.27 -13.87 12.79
C ASP A 198 6.33 -14.08 11.58
N ASP A 199 6.41 -13.22 10.58
CA ASP A 199 5.63 -13.34 9.36
C ASP A 199 6.45 -14.03 8.24
N PRO A 200 6.02 -15.20 7.76
CA PRO A 200 6.70 -15.92 6.67
C PRO A 200 6.42 -15.31 5.29
N THR A 201 5.57 -14.33 5.19
CA THR A 201 5.24 -13.66 3.92
C THR A 201 6.00 -12.34 3.73
N ASN A 202 6.84 -11.95 4.67
CA ASN A 202 7.77 -10.83 4.52
C ASN A 202 8.96 -11.27 3.64
N TRP A 203 8.81 -11.20 2.31
CA TRP A 203 9.81 -11.67 1.35
C TRP A 203 10.94 -10.69 1.08
N TRP A 204 10.66 -9.39 1.15
CA TRP A 204 11.53 -8.36 0.61
C TRP A 204 11.71 -7.18 1.55
N ALA A 205 12.94 -6.72 1.69
CA ALA A 205 13.25 -5.47 2.35
C ALA A 205 14.18 -4.64 1.43
N PRO A 206 13.68 -3.74 0.59
CA PRO A 206 14.50 -2.79 -0.15
C PRO A 206 15.06 -1.72 0.78
N ASN A 207 16.21 -1.11 0.44
CA ASN A 207 16.57 0.17 1.04
C ASN A 207 15.83 1.32 0.34
N HIS A 208 15.86 2.53 0.90
CA HIS A 208 15.15 3.69 0.35
C HIS A 208 15.56 3.99 -1.10
N ALA A 209 16.85 3.89 -1.41
CA ALA A 209 17.35 4.06 -2.77
C ALA A 209 16.73 3.06 -3.76
N CYS A 210 16.56 1.81 -3.34
CA CYS A 210 15.93 0.77 -4.14
C CYS A 210 14.44 1.03 -4.35
N VAL A 211 13.71 1.44 -3.29
CA VAL A 211 12.30 1.83 -3.41
C VAL A 211 12.14 2.93 -4.45
N GLU A 212 12.92 4.01 -4.34
CA GLU A 212 12.85 5.12 -5.28
C GLU A 212 13.25 4.72 -6.71
N ALA A 213 14.25 3.84 -6.86
CA ALA A 213 14.68 3.32 -8.16
C ALA A 213 13.59 2.47 -8.82
N MET A 214 12.95 1.56 -8.08
CA MET A 214 11.85 0.75 -8.59
C MET A 214 10.64 1.59 -8.97
N LEU A 215 10.27 2.58 -8.15
CA LEU A 215 9.20 3.52 -8.46
C LEU A 215 9.48 4.29 -9.75
N ARG A 216 10.71 4.79 -9.93
CA ARG A 216 11.12 5.46 -11.18
C ARG A 216 11.10 4.52 -12.39
N ALA A 217 11.60 3.29 -12.22
CA ALA A 217 11.60 2.28 -13.29
C ALA A 217 10.18 1.91 -13.74
N SER A 218 9.22 1.85 -12.80
CA SER A 218 7.81 1.61 -13.11
C SER A 218 7.06 2.87 -13.58
N GLY A 219 7.75 4.00 -13.80
CA GLY A 219 7.15 5.21 -14.36
C GLY A 219 6.45 6.11 -13.32
N PHE A 220 6.93 6.11 -12.08
CA PHE A 220 6.52 7.05 -11.05
C PHE A 220 7.62 8.04 -10.71
N ARG A 221 7.23 9.22 -10.21
CA ARG A 221 8.11 10.19 -9.57
C ARG A 221 7.69 10.34 -8.11
N VAL A 222 8.62 10.19 -7.17
CA VAL A 222 8.39 10.49 -5.76
C VAL A 222 8.29 12.00 -5.57
N ARG A 223 7.20 12.47 -4.98
CA ARG A 223 6.94 13.89 -4.66
C ARG A 223 7.30 14.25 -3.23
N ALA A 224 7.05 13.31 -2.31
CA ALA A 224 7.30 13.50 -0.88
C ALA A 224 7.51 12.16 -0.19
N ARG A 225 8.15 12.19 0.96
CA ARG A 225 8.24 11.09 1.91
C ARG A 225 7.52 11.53 3.21
N PRO A 226 6.22 11.28 3.30
CA PRO A 226 5.40 11.72 4.44
C PRO A 226 5.80 11.09 5.78
N ASP A 227 6.35 9.89 5.73
CA ASP A 227 6.81 9.11 6.88
C ASP A 227 8.01 8.27 6.44
N HIS A 228 8.71 7.64 7.39
CA HIS A 228 9.96 6.90 7.18
C HIS A 228 9.90 5.95 5.97
N GLU A 229 8.86 5.15 5.84
CA GLU A 229 8.69 4.14 4.79
C GLU A 229 7.61 4.48 3.76
N CYS A 230 7.07 5.69 3.80
CA CYS A 230 5.95 6.12 2.96
C CYS A 230 6.42 7.09 1.87
N TYR A 231 5.89 6.89 0.67
CA TYR A 231 6.25 7.65 -0.52
C TYR A 231 4.98 8.10 -1.24
N LEU A 232 4.79 9.41 -1.35
CA LEU A 232 3.77 9.98 -2.23
C LEU A 232 4.34 10.10 -3.63
N CYS A 233 3.69 9.45 -4.57
CA CYS A 233 4.15 9.34 -5.95
C CYS A 233 3.13 9.90 -6.94
N GLU A 234 3.60 10.33 -8.09
CA GLU A 234 2.75 10.67 -9.24
C GLU A 234 3.24 9.95 -10.50
N PRO A 235 2.36 9.64 -11.46
CA PRO A 235 2.76 9.13 -12.76
C PRO A 235 3.75 10.06 -13.46
N HIS A 236 4.84 9.51 -13.97
CA HIS A 236 5.88 10.28 -14.67
C HIS A 236 6.49 9.45 -15.78
N GLY A 237 6.54 10.02 -16.99
CA GLY A 237 7.13 9.33 -18.14
C GLY A 237 6.29 8.14 -18.65
N VAL A 238 6.84 7.45 -19.62
CA VAL A 238 6.27 6.25 -20.24
C VAL A 238 7.20 5.08 -19.90
N THR A 239 6.63 3.96 -19.52
CA THR A 239 7.40 2.71 -19.34
C THR A 239 8.01 2.34 -20.72
N PRO A 240 9.31 2.01 -20.79
CA PRO A 240 9.94 1.63 -22.05
C PRO A 240 9.25 0.44 -22.73
N VAL A 241 9.14 0.46 -24.06
CA VAL A 241 8.42 -0.54 -24.87
C VAL A 241 8.79 -2.00 -24.56
N PRO A 242 10.08 -2.38 -24.35
CA PRO A 242 10.41 -3.77 -24.01
C PRO A 242 9.70 -4.29 -22.74
N TYR A 243 9.55 -3.43 -21.74
CA TYR A 243 8.88 -3.81 -20.47
C TYR A 243 7.36 -3.90 -20.62
N ASP A 244 6.77 -3.19 -21.58
CA ASP A 244 5.34 -3.29 -21.84
C ASP A 244 4.96 -4.66 -22.42
N GLU A 245 5.75 -5.19 -23.34
CA GLU A 245 5.59 -6.53 -23.90
C GLU A 245 5.80 -7.61 -22.86
N GLU A 246 6.83 -7.48 -22.02
CA GLU A 246 7.11 -8.39 -20.93
C GLU A 246 5.96 -8.40 -19.91
N LEU A 247 5.46 -7.21 -19.53
CA LEU A 247 4.31 -7.11 -18.64
C LEU A 247 3.07 -7.77 -19.22
N ARG A 248 2.75 -7.53 -20.51
CA ARG A 248 1.62 -8.16 -21.19
C ARG A 248 1.72 -9.68 -21.15
N ALA A 249 2.92 -10.22 -21.44
CA ALA A 249 3.17 -11.66 -21.37
C ALA A 249 3.03 -12.20 -19.93
N ALA A 250 3.57 -11.50 -18.92
CA ALA A 250 3.54 -11.92 -17.53
C ALA A 250 2.11 -12.00 -16.96
N VAL A 251 1.20 -11.13 -17.41
CA VAL A 251 -0.18 -11.08 -16.94
C VAL A 251 -1.18 -11.66 -17.97
N ASN A 252 -0.68 -12.30 -19.04
CA ASN A 252 -1.50 -12.94 -20.07
C ASN A 252 -2.53 -11.98 -20.72
N LEU A 253 -2.11 -10.74 -21.00
CA LEU A 253 -2.91 -9.79 -21.79
C LEU A 253 -2.72 -10.06 -23.27
N SER A 254 -3.81 -10.05 -24.05
CA SER A 254 -3.74 -10.13 -25.51
C SER A 254 -2.98 -8.92 -26.07
N PRO A 255 -2.24 -9.08 -27.19
CA PRO A 255 -1.76 -7.93 -27.97
C PRO A 255 -2.95 -7.06 -28.40
N ASP A 256 -2.76 -5.74 -28.43
CA ASP A 256 -3.75 -4.79 -28.96
C ASP A 256 -3.83 -4.91 -30.48
#